data_10e6611a04066653139dd48f7f9f6865
#
_entry.id   10e6611a04066653139dd48f7f9f6865
#
_cell.length_a   1.000
_cell.length_b   1.000
_cell.length_c   1.000
_cell.angle_alpha   90.00
_cell.angle_beta   90.00
_cell.angle_gamma   90.00
#
_symmetry.space_group_name_H-M   'P 1'
#
loop_
_entity.id
_entity.type
_entity.pdbx_description
1 polymer ?
#
loop_
_entity_poly.entity_id
_entity_poly.type
_entity_poly.pdbx_seq_one_letter_code
_entity_poly.pdbx_strand_id
1 'polypeptide(L)'
;MINRRDFLQQGALGAASLFAAQRIGWAAEATSRAADSRIEVLFDEPLGTISPNIYGHFTENLGGVFYDGIWVGEKSPVPNIGGLRKSLIEHMRKIKAPVIRYPGGCFADSYDWRDGIGPTDKRPRRTNFWANAESDSAPLNHRYDPNTVGTNEFAHFCQLIGAEPYLAANVRSLPASAFQQWVEYCNSPVGSTTLSEIRAAAGYPDPFRVKYWGVGNESWGCGGEFTAQEYAVQFRRYSTWLPTYGDKLNLVASGPNTDDWSWTREFLEEVLRKGPGELRRIYGLA
;
A
#
# COMPACT_ATOMS: atom_id res chain seq x y z
N MET A 1 -14.62 1.04 -56.38
CA MET A 1 -14.96 1.07 -54.93
C MET A 1 -15.09 -0.35 -54.46
N ILE A 2 -14.20 -0.81 -53.62
CA ILE A 2 -14.27 -2.16 -52.99
C ILE A 2 -15.40 -2.11 -51.98
N ASN A 3 -16.37 -3.04 -52.10
CA ASN A 3 -17.46 -3.07 -51.14
C ASN A 3 -17.03 -3.72 -49.80
N ARG A 4 -17.78 -3.50 -48.72
CA ARG A 4 -17.45 -3.98 -47.35
C ARG A 4 -17.27 -5.50 -47.30
N ARG A 5 -17.98 -6.22 -48.13
CA ARG A 5 -17.98 -7.69 -48.14
C ARG A 5 -16.71 -8.25 -48.76
N ASP A 6 -16.22 -7.62 -49.84
CA ASP A 6 -14.97 -7.98 -50.51
C ASP A 6 -13.75 -7.64 -49.64
N PHE A 7 -13.81 -6.52 -48.92
CA PHE A 7 -12.77 -6.16 -47.94
C PHE A 7 -12.66 -7.18 -46.79
N LEU A 8 -13.78 -7.62 -46.24
CA LEU A 8 -13.80 -8.62 -45.17
C LEU A 8 -13.35 -10.00 -45.63
N GLN A 9 -13.70 -10.39 -46.88
CA GLN A 9 -13.27 -11.69 -47.44
C GLN A 9 -11.76 -11.69 -47.75
N GLN A 10 -11.23 -10.61 -48.29
CA GLN A 10 -9.77 -10.48 -48.55
C GLN A 10 -8.97 -10.37 -47.23
N GLY A 11 -9.53 -9.70 -46.21
CA GLY A 11 -8.93 -9.63 -44.88
C GLY A 11 -8.90 -11.00 -44.19
N ALA A 12 -9.96 -11.79 -44.31
CA ALA A 12 -10.03 -13.13 -43.72
C ALA A 12 -9.08 -14.13 -44.38
N LEU A 13 -8.90 -14.03 -45.72
CA LEU A 13 -7.95 -14.89 -46.45
C LEU A 13 -6.49 -14.49 -46.13
N GLY A 14 -6.19 -13.20 -45.98
CA GLY A 14 -4.90 -12.73 -45.57
C GLY A 14 -4.51 -13.10 -44.15
N ALA A 15 -5.47 -13.06 -43.20
CA ALA A 15 -5.27 -13.50 -41.84
C ALA A 15 -5.07 -15.01 -41.73
N ALA A 16 -5.83 -15.80 -42.48
CA ALA A 16 -5.69 -17.25 -42.48
C ALA A 16 -4.33 -17.73 -43.04
N SER A 17 -3.82 -17.07 -44.07
CA SER A 17 -2.48 -17.37 -44.62
C SER A 17 -1.34 -16.97 -43.67
N LEU A 18 -1.45 -15.86 -42.96
CA LEU A 18 -0.51 -15.46 -41.91
C LEU A 18 -0.50 -16.41 -40.72
N PHE A 19 -1.68 -16.88 -40.26
CA PHE A 19 -1.77 -17.87 -39.21
C PHE A 19 -1.25 -19.26 -39.62
N ALA A 20 -1.43 -19.67 -40.85
CA ALA A 20 -0.88 -20.92 -41.36
C ALA A 20 0.65 -20.85 -41.51
N ALA A 21 1.20 -19.73 -42.00
CA ALA A 21 2.62 -19.53 -42.10
C ALA A 21 3.33 -19.46 -40.74
N GLN A 22 2.69 -18.83 -39.74
CA GLN A 22 3.22 -18.82 -38.38
C GLN A 22 3.21 -20.20 -37.72
N ARG A 23 2.16 -21.02 -37.94
CA ARG A 23 2.13 -22.38 -37.39
C ARG A 23 3.16 -23.31 -38.04
N ILE A 24 3.45 -23.15 -39.33
CA ILE A 24 4.48 -23.96 -40.02
C ILE A 24 5.89 -23.53 -39.55
N GLY A 25 6.13 -22.24 -39.37
CA GLY A 25 7.38 -21.71 -38.82
C GLY A 25 7.63 -22.20 -37.38
N TRP A 26 6.61 -22.15 -36.53
CA TRP A 26 6.73 -22.61 -35.14
C TRP A 26 6.85 -24.13 -35.01
N ALA A 27 6.26 -24.91 -35.92
CA ALA A 27 6.44 -26.37 -35.93
C ALA A 27 7.82 -26.77 -36.40
N ALA A 28 8.46 -25.99 -37.27
CA ALA A 28 9.83 -26.25 -37.71
C ALA A 28 10.88 -25.84 -36.68
N GLU A 29 10.64 -24.79 -35.87
CA GLU A 29 11.52 -24.41 -34.76
C GLU A 29 11.31 -25.29 -33.50
N ALA A 30 10.12 -25.85 -33.31
CA ALA A 30 9.82 -26.72 -32.17
C ALA A 30 10.52 -28.11 -32.26
N THR A 31 11.09 -28.45 -33.40
CA THR A 31 11.82 -29.71 -33.59
C THR A 31 13.33 -29.60 -33.38
N SER A 32 13.87 -28.40 -33.14
CA SER A 32 15.28 -28.22 -32.85
C SER A 32 15.50 -27.52 -31.53
N ARG A 33 15.73 -28.27 -30.52
CA ARG A 33 16.19 -28.06 -29.14
C ARG A 33 15.10 -28.30 -28.09
N ALA A 34 14.82 -29.53 -27.82
CA ALA A 34 14.58 -29.92 -26.44
C ALA A 34 15.90 -29.65 -25.69
N ALA A 35 16.07 -28.44 -25.17
CA ALA A 35 17.09 -28.24 -24.15
C ALA A 35 16.59 -29.08 -22.96
N ASP A 36 17.28 -30.18 -22.65
CA ASP A 36 17.08 -30.93 -21.42
C ASP A 36 17.43 -29.99 -20.24
N SER A 37 16.49 -29.13 -19.90
CA SER A 37 16.61 -28.29 -18.71
C SER A 37 16.18 -29.14 -17.52
N ARG A 38 17.14 -29.50 -16.68
CA ARG A 38 16.87 -30.20 -15.42
C ARG A 38 16.80 -29.16 -14.30
N ILE A 39 15.69 -29.16 -13.58
CA ILE A 39 15.56 -28.44 -12.32
C ILE A 39 15.64 -29.48 -11.20
N GLU A 40 16.58 -29.28 -10.29
CA GLU A 40 16.72 -30.09 -9.10
C GLU A 40 16.35 -29.27 -7.86
N VAL A 41 15.38 -29.75 -7.09
CA VAL A 41 14.94 -29.13 -5.84
C VAL A 41 15.47 -29.94 -4.67
N LEU A 42 16.38 -29.34 -3.91
CA LEU A 42 17.04 -30.00 -2.75
C LEU A 42 16.21 -29.68 -1.50
N PHE A 43 15.27 -30.54 -1.14
CA PHE A 43 14.38 -30.36 0.01
C PHE A 43 15.10 -30.47 1.36
N ASP A 44 16.26 -31.09 1.41
CA ASP A 44 17.13 -31.28 2.57
C ASP A 44 18.15 -30.14 2.76
N GLU A 45 18.21 -29.19 1.82
CA GLU A 45 19.08 -28.01 1.87
C GLU A 45 18.26 -26.69 1.93
N PRO A 46 17.54 -26.41 3.02
CA PRO A 46 16.72 -25.19 3.09
C PRO A 46 17.61 -23.95 3.15
N LEU A 47 17.38 -22.99 2.26
CA LEU A 47 18.10 -21.70 2.23
C LEU A 47 17.55 -20.70 3.26
N GLY A 48 16.33 -20.91 3.73
CA GLY A 48 15.69 -20.01 4.69
C GLY A 48 14.20 -20.26 4.84
N THR A 49 13.57 -19.44 5.67
CA THR A 49 12.13 -19.44 5.87
C THR A 49 11.50 -18.25 5.13
N ILE A 50 10.52 -18.52 4.30
CA ILE A 50 9.74 -17.46 3.63
C ILE A 50 8.88 -16.76 4.68
N SER A 51 9.05 -15.42 4.80
CA SER A 51 8.21 -14.63 5.70
C SER A 51 6.76 -14.67 5.24
N PRO A 52 5.79 -14.92 6.14
CA PRO A 52 4.38 -14.84 5.78
C PRO A 52 3.96 -13.45 5.30
N ASN A 53 4.71 -12.41 5.62
CA ASN A 53 4.41 -11.03 5.19
C ASN A 53 4.45 -10.81 3.67
N ILE A 54 5.06 -11.71 2.90
CA ILE A 54 4.97 -11.66 1.42
C ILE A 54 3.54 -11.87 0.91
N TYR A 55 2.67 -12.44 1.72
CA TYR A 55 1.23 -12.60 1.45
C TYR A 55 0.39 -11.44 2.01
N GLY A 56 1.05 -10.34 2.37
CA GLY A 56 0.39 -9.12 2.79
C GLY A 56 -0.44 -8.51 1.67
N HIS A 57 -1.41 -7.70 2.06
CA HIS A 57 -2.26 -6.97 1.14
C HIS A 57 -2.07 -5.46 1.30
N PHE A 58 -2.53 -4.76 0.31
CA PHE A 58 -2.44 -3.33 0.20
C PHE A 58 -3.81 -2.73 -0.09
N THR A 59 -4.16 -1.66 0.61
CA THR A 59 -5.38 -0.91 0.34
C THR A 59 -5.04 0.56 0.12
N GLU A 60 -5.57 1.13 -0.93
CA GLU A 60 -5.41 2.53 -1.25
C GLU A 60 -6.77 3.21 -1.33
N ASN A 61 -6.85 4.45 -0.87
CA ASN A 61 -8.06 5.26 -0.97
C ASN A 61 -8.24 5.77 -2.41
N LEU A 62 -8.66 4.86 -3.27
CA LEU A 62 -9.03 5.08 -4.67
C LEU A 62 -10.56 5.25 -4.78
N GLY A 63 -11.12 6.24 -4.11
CA GLY A 63 -12.56 6.50 -4.19
C GLY A 63 -13.41 5.25 -3.93
N GLY A 64 -14.01 4.67 -4.97
CA GLY A 64 -14.92 3.53 -4.88
C GLY A 64 -14.28 2.21 -4.42
N VAL A 65 -12.97 2.09 -4.42
CA VAL A 65 -12.29 0.92 -3.81
C VAL A 65 -12.47 0.93 -2.30
N PHE A 66 -12.37 2.11 -1.71
CA PHE A 66 -12.47 2.29 -0.27
C PHE A 66 -13.93 2.54 0.14
N TYR A 67 -14.53 3.62 -0.37
CA TYR A 67 -15.93 3.95 -0.12
C TYR A 67 -16.83 3.12 -1.06
N ASP A 68 -17.87 2.53 -0.48
CA ASP A 68 -18.76 1.53 -1.12
C ASP A 68 -18.08 0.20 -1.46
N GLY A 69 -16.77 0.10 -1.34
CA GLY A 69 -15.98 -1.13 -1.42
C GLY A 69 -15.75 -1.75 -0.05
N ILE A 70 -14.72 -1.30 0.65
CA ILE A 70 -14.35 -1.77 2.00
C ILE A 70 -15.32 -1.20 3.04
N TRP A 71 -15.56 0.10 2.98
CA TRP A 71 -16.44 0.85 3.86
C TRP A 71 -17.79 1.10 3.19
N VAL A 72 -18.83 0.56 3.74
CA VAL A 72 -20.20 0.75 3.25
C VAL A 72 -21.02 1.68 4.16
N GLY A 73 -20.46 2.03 5.33
CA GLY A 73 -21.14 2.83 6.34
C GLY A 73 -22.00 1.97 7.30
N GLU A 74 -22.05 2.40 8.56
CA GLU A 74 -22.76 1.65 9.62
C GLU A 74 -24.25 1.48 9.34
N LYS A 75 -24.89 2.47 8.73
CA LYS A 75 -26.32 2.49 8.43
C LYS A 75 -26.64 1.90 7.04
N SER A 76 -25.67 1.35 6.35
CA SER A 76 -25.88 0.73 5.03
C SER A 76 -26.76 -0.52 5.11
N PRO A 77 -27.64 -0.76 4.11
CA PRO A 77 -28.36 -2.02 3.99
C PRO A 77 -27.43 -3.19 3.63
N VAL A 78 -26.21 -2.90 3.16
CA VAL A 78 -25.20 -3.93 2.89
C VAL A 78 -24.72 -4.52 4.22
N PRO A 79 -24.68 -5.86 4.39
CA PRO A 79 -24.19 -6.48 5.61
C PRO A 79 -22.80 -5.98 5.99
N ASN A 80 -22.68 -5.41 7.19
CA ASN A 80 -21.45 -4.78 7.66
C ASN A 80 -21.20 -5.06 9.16
N ILE A 81 -19.97 -4.78 9.60
CA ILE A 81 -19.56 -4.79 11.01
C ILE A 81 -18.94 -3.41 11.27
N GLY A 82 -19.67 -2.54 11.97
CA GLY A 82 -19.22 -1.18 12.25
C GLY A 82 -18.90 -0.40 10.97
N GLY A 83 -19.70 -0.54 9.91
CA GLY A 83 -19.51 0.10 8.62
C GLY A 83 -18.61 -0.63 7.63
N LEU A 84 -17.84 -1.62 8.08
CA LEU A 84 -16.95 -2.42 7.23
C LEU A 84 -17.72 -3.58 6.58
N ARG A 85 -17.53 -3.80 5.28
CA ARG A 85 -18.23 -4.84 4.51
C ARG A 85 -17.97 -6.24 5.07
N LYS A 86 -19.02 -6.91 5.55
CA LYS A 86 -18.93 -8.22 6.20
C LYS A 86 -18.36 -9.29 5.29
N SER A 87 -18.78 -9.37 4.02
CA SER A 87 -18.28 -10.37 3.08
C SER A 87 -16.77 -10.23 2.83
N LEU A 88 -16.25 -9.00 2.78
CA LEU A 88 -14.81 -8.78 2.66
C LEU A 88 -14.05 -9.30 3.89
N ILE A 89 -14.53 -8.97 5.10
CA ILE A 89 -13.94 -9.48 6.35
C ILE A 89 -13.88 -11.01 6.34
N GLU A 90 -14.96 -11.67 5.92
CA GLU A 90 -15.04 -13.13 5.86
C GLU A 90 -14.03 -13.72 4.86
N HIS A 91 -13.84 -13.09 3.70
CA HIS A 91 -12.86 -13.53 2.70
C HIS A 91 -11.42 -13.28 3.18
N MET A 92 -11.13 -12.11 3.74
CA MET A 92 -9.80 -11.79 4.26
C MET A 92 -9.37 -12.74 5.40
N ARG A 93 -10.33 -13.15 6.26
CA ARG A 93 -10.07 -14.19 7.28
C ARG A 93 -9.71 -15.55 6.67
N LYS A 94 -10.37 -15.94 5.57
CA LYS A 94 -10.10 -17.22 4.89
C LYS A 94 -8.71 -17.27 4.29
N ILE A 95 -8.27 -16.18 3.65
CA ILE A 95 -6.94 -16.12 3.05
C ILE A 95 -5.83 -15.84 4.07
N LYS A 96 -6.20 -15.48 5.32
CA LYS A 96 -5.25 -15.24 6.43
C LYS A 96 -4.21 -14.18 6.07
N ALA A 97 -4.63 -13.06 5.49
CA ALA A 97 -3.73 -11.95 5.18
C ALA A 97 -2.95 -11.53 6.43
N PRO A 98 -1.61 -11.61 6.45
CA PRO A 98 -0.82 -11.38 7.66
C PRO A 98 -0.65 -9.90 7.99
N VAL A 99 -0.65 -9.04 6.99
CA VAL A 99 -0.44 -7.60 7.12
C VAL A 99 -1.20 -6.85 6.04
N ILE A 100 -1.78 -5.70 6.38
CA ILE A 100 -2.47 -4.82 5.42
C ILE A 100 -1.86 -3.44 5.49
N ARG A 101 -1.47 -2.89 4.33
CA ARG A 101 -0.94 -1.53 4.18
C ARG A 101 -2.06 -0.53 3.91
N TYR A 102 -1.98 0.66 4.56
CA TYR A 102 -2.93 1.78 4.50
C TYR A 102 -2.16 3.12 4.67
N PRO A 103 -2.60 4.27 4.19
CA PRO A 103 -3.87 4.53 3.47
C PRO A 103 -3.75 4.39 1.96
N GLY A 104 -2.61 4.01 1.44
CA GLY A 104 -2.43 3.86 0.02
C GLY A 104 -0.97 3.87 -0.43
N GLY A 105 -0.81 3.98 -1.73
CA GLY A 105 0.39 4.33 -2.45
C GLY A 105 0.52 5.86 -2.52
N CYS A 106 0.33 6.45 -3.70
CA CYS A 106 0.38 7.90 -3.89
C CYS A 106 -0.59 8.68 -3.00
N PHE A 107 -1.73 8.11 -2.63
CA PHE A 107 -2.65 8.72 -1.69
C PHE A 107 -2.00 8.97 -0.33
N ALA A 108 -1.12 8.09 0.15
CA ALA A 108 -0.48 8.22 1.46
C ALA A 108 0.24 9.55 1.62
N ASP A 109 0.95 10.01 0.58
CA ASP A 109 1.71 11.27 0.60
C ASP A 109 0.86 12.54 0.39
N SER A 110 -0.47 12.38 0.30
CA SER A 110 -1.46 13.46 0.34
C SER A 110 -2.29 13.46 1.61
N TYR A 111 -2.23 12.40 2.41
CA TYR A 111 -3.13 12.16 3.53
C TYR A 111 -2.57 12.74 4.84
N ASP A 112 -3.41 13.50 5.53
CA ASP A 112 -3.18 13.86 6.92
C ASP A 112 -4.02 12.93 7.82
N TRP A 113 -3.36 12.05 8.57
CA TRP A 113 -4.04 11.08 9.42
C TRP A 113 -4.95 11.73 10.48
N ARG A 114 -4.69 12.99 10.84
CA ARG A 114 -5.50 13.74 11.81
C ARG A 114 -6.88 14.07 11.26
N ASP A 115 -7.03 14.14 9.95
CA ASP A 115 -8.33 14.32 9.31
C ASP A 115 -9.24 13.10 9.50
N GLY A 116 -8.65 11.89 9.71
CA GLY A 116 -9.36 10.63 9.86
C GLY A 116 -9.58 10.18 11.32
N ILE A 117 -9.46 11.07 12.30
CA ILE A 117 -9.71 10.75 13.72
C ILE A 117 -10.80 11.64 14.34
N GLY A 118 -11.26 11.27 15.53
CA GLY A 118 -12.37 11.95 16.19
C GLY A 118 -13.75 11.61 15.58
N PRO A 119 -14.81 12.30 15.99
CA PRO A 119 -16.16 12.04 15.52
C PRO A 119 -16.29 12.20 14.00
N THR A 120 -16.85 11.20 13.32
CA THR A 120 -16.91 11.13 11.84
C THR A 120 -17.67 12.31 11.21
N ASP A 121 -18.68 12.85 11.90
CA ASP A 121 -19.44 14.02 11.47
C ASP A 121 -18.68 15.34 11.60
N LYS A 122 -17.56 15.36 12.29
CA LYS A 122 -16.67 16.51 12.49
C LYS A 122 -15.42 16.47 11.62
N ARG A 123 -15.16 15.37 10.95
CA ARG A 123 -13.97 15.20 10.12
C ARG A 123 -14.04 16.11 8.87
N PRO A 124 -12.93 16.74 8.47
CA PRO A 124 -12.91 17.59 7.30
C PRO A 124 -13.08 16.78 6.02
N ARG A 125 -13.71 17.40 5.02
CA ARG A 125 -13.77 16.83 3.67
C ARG A 125 -12.59 17.35 2.87
N ARG A 126 -11.87 16.48 2.17
CA ARG A 126 -10.71 16.82 1.34
C ARG A 126 -10.91 16.39 -0.10
N THR A 127 -10.26 17.08 -1.03
CA THR A 127 -10.13 16.58 -2.40
C THR A 127 -9.27 15.31 -2.36
N ASN A 128 -9.78 14.22 -2.92
CA ASN A 128 -9.01 12.97 -3.03
C ASN A 128 -7.84 13.16 -4.01
N PHE A 129 -6.70 12.56 -3.73
CA PHE A 129 -5.53 12.57 -4.64
C PHE A 129 -5.93 12.12 -6.06
N TRP A 130 -6.82 11.15 -6.15
CA TRP A 130 -7.27 10.56 -7.41
C TRP A 130 -8.50 11.26 -8.03
N ALA A 131 -8.89 12.43 -7.52
CA ALA A 131 -10.12 13.13 -7.97
C ALA A 131 -10.18 13.36 -9.49
N ASN A 132 -9.02 13.59 -10.12
CA ASN A 132 -8.95 13.81 -11.57
C ASN A 132 -9.04 12.51 -12.40
N ALA A 133 -8.84 11.34 -11.77
CA ALA A 133 -9.00 10.04 -12.41
C ALA A 133 -10.45 9.55 -12.37
N GLU A 134 -11.28 10.13 -11.51
CA GLU A 134 -12.69 9.78 -11.38
C GLU A 134 -13.55 10.50 -12.41
N SER A 135 -14.55 9.81 -12.91
CA SER A 135 -15.58 10.38 -13.80
C SER A 135 -16.37 11.48 -13.07
N ASP A 136 -16.81 12.51 -13.80
CA ASP A 136 -17.69 13.55 -13.27
C ASP A 136 -19.03 13.03 -12.77
N SER A 137 -19.45 11.85 -13.22
CA SER A 137 -20.62 11.13 -12.74
C SER A 137 -20.37 10.24 -11.51
N ALA A 138 -19.10 10.10 -11.08
CA ALA A 138 -18.78 9.32 -9.89
C ALA A 138 -19.40 9.95 -8.62
N PRO A 139 -19.77 9.13 -7.62
CA PRO A 139 -20.24 9.64 -6.33
C PRO A 139 -19.26 10.63 -5.72
N LEU A 140 -19.79 11.66 -5.04
CA LEU A 140 -18.93 12.71 -4.47
C LEU A 140 -17.87 12.20 -3.48
N ASN A 141 -18.16 11.14 -2.74
CA ASN A 141 -17.21 10.51 -1.82
C ASN A 141 -16.04 9.77 -2.51
N HIS A 142 -16.08 9.61 -3.83
CA HIS A 142 -14.94 9.11 -4.61
C HIS A 142 -13.98 10.22 -4.99
N ARG A 143 -14.50 11.43 -5.23
CA ARG A 143 -13.71 12.61 -5.62
C ARG A 143 -13.28 13.45 -4.42
N TYR A 144 -14.10 13.49 -3.39
CA TYR A 144 -13.91 14.27 -2.18
C TYR A 144 -14.01 13.36 -0.97
N ASP A 145 -12.86 13.02 -0.41
CA ASP A 145 -12.76 12.14 0.74
C ASP A 145 -13.48 12.77 1.95
N PRO A 146 -14.53 12.14 2.47
CA PRO A 146 -15.22 12.60 3.67
C PRO A 146 -14.46 12.26 4.96
N ASN A 147 -13.34 11.53 4.87
CA ASN A 147 -12.55 11.03 5.98
C ASN A 147 -13.36 10.21 7.02
N THR A 148 -14.46 9.59 6.59
CA THR A 148 -15.26 8.73 7.48
C THR A 148 -14.55 7.42 7.85
N VAL A 149 -13.51 7.08 7.10
CA VAL A 149 -12.57 6.01 7.43
C VAL A 149 -11.22 6.62 7.72
N GLY A 150 -10.62 6.23 8.82
CA GLY A 150 -9.30 6.68 9.21
C GLY A 150 -8.57 5.59 10.00
N THR A 151 -7.64 6.01 10.83
CA THR A 151 -6.79 5.10 11.61
C THR A 151 -7.58 4.10 12.45
N ASN A 152 -8.65 4.56 13.11
CA ASN A 152 -9.45 3.72 14.02
C ASN A 152 -10.21 2.64 13.26
N GLU A 153 -10.91 3.02 12.22
CA GLU A 153 -11.71 2.10 11.38
C GLU A 153 -10.80 1.08 10.69
N PHE A 154 -9.62 1.53 10.23
CA PHE A 154 -8.63 0.64 9.63
C PHE A 154 -8.02 -0.33 10.65
N ALA A 155 -7.63 0.14 11.84
CA ALA A 155 -7.13 -0.71 12.91
C ALA A 155 -8.18 -1.76 13.32
N HIS A 156 -9.45 -1.35 13.41
CA HIS A 156 -10.56 -2.26 13.66
C HIS A 156 -10.73 -3.32 12.56
N PHE A 157 -10.61 -2.90 11.29
CA PHE A 157 -10.60 -3.86 10.17
C PHE A 157 -9.50 -4.90 10.32
N CYS A 158 -8.26 -4.48 10.62
CA CYS A 158 -7.14 -5.39 10.84
C CYS A 158 -7.41 -6.36 12.00
N GLN A 159 -7.95 -5.86 13.13
CA GLN A 159 -8.35 -6.72 14.25
C GLN A 159 -9.40 -7.77 13.85
N LEU A 160 -10.42 -7.36 13.09
CA LEU A 160 -11.48 -8.25 12.63
C LEU A 160 -10.98 -9.37 11.74
N ILE A 161 -9.96 -9.12 10.92
CA ILE A 161 -9.40 -10.13 10.00
C ILE A 161 -8.19 -10.88 10.56
N GLY A 162 -7.63 -10.43 11.68
CA GLY A 162 -6.44 -11.01 12.31
C GLY A 162 -5.14 -10.63 11.61
N ALA A 163 -5.08 -9.45 10.96
CA ALA A 163 -3.90 -8.93 10.29
C ALA A 163 -3.19 -7.85 11.11
N GLU A 164 -1.87 -7.71 10.92
CA GLU A 164 -1.11 -6.57 11.43
C GLU A 164 -1.38 -5.32 10.57
N PRO A 165 -1.62 -4.16 11.17
CA PRO A 165 -1.69 -2.91 10.42
C PRO A 165 -0.29 -2.46 9.99
N TYR A 166 -0.19 -1.96 8.74
CA TYR A 166 0.99 -1.31 8.20
C TYR A 166 0.58 0.09 7.71
N LEU A 167 1.04 1.13 8.39
CA LEU A 167 0.67 2.51 8.12
C LEU A 167 1.78 3.22 7.32
N ALA A 168 1.44 3.83 6.20
CA ALA A 168 2.36 4.57 5.35
C ALA A 168 2.26 6.07 5.62
N ALA A 169 3.37 6.68 6.06
CA ALA A 169 3.44 8.09 6.42
C ALA A 169 3.54 8.99 5.19
N ASN A 170 2.94 10.16 5.28
CA ASN A 170 3.07 11.24 4.31
C ASN A 170 4.41 11.97 4.51
N VAL A 171 5.36 11.75 3.62
CA VAL A 171 6.67 12.40 3.64
C VAL A 171 6.71 13.64 2.74
N ARG A 172 5.85 13.68 1.72
CA ARG A 172 5.79 14.77 0.76
C ARG A 172 5.28 16.08 1.36
N SER A 173 4.16 16.03 2.08
CA SER A 173 3.45 17.25 2.46
C SER A 173 3.30 17.48 3.97
N LEU A 174 3.70 16.53 4.82
CA LEU A 174 3.67 16.66 6.26
C LEU A 174 5.09 16.69 6.87
N PRO A 175 5.26 17.33 8.03
CA PRO A 175 6.52 17.29 8.75
C PRO A 175 6.72 15.95 9.51
N ALA A 176 7.96 15.59 9.81
CA ALA A 176 8.29 14.40 10.59
C ALA A 176 7.58 14.34 11.96
N SER A 177 7.26 15.49 12.56
CA SER A 177 6.48 15.56 13.80
C SER A 177 5.06 14.99 13.64
N ALA A 178 4.43 15.14 12.46
CA ALA A 178 3.12 14.54 12.21
C ALA A 178 3.19 13.01 12.22
N PHE A 179 4.27 12.43 11.68
CA PHE A 179 4.52 11.00 11.74
C PHE A 179 4.75 10.52 13.19
N GLN A 180 5.60 11.23 13.94
CA GLN A 180 5.83 10.92 15.35
C GLN A 180 4.54 10.95 16.16
N GLN A 181 3.68 11.94 15.93
CA GLN A 181 2.36 12.02 16.56
C GLN A 181 1.42 10.88 16.13
N TRP A 182 1.55 10.39 14.90
CA TRP A 182 0.76 9.23 14.47
C TRP A 182 1.18 7.95 15.18
N VAL A 183 2.49 7.74 15.35
CA VAL A 183 3.02 6.64 16.18
C VAL A 183 2.53 6.78 17.62
N GLU A 184 2.56 8.00 18.18
CA GLU A 184 2.04 8.29 19.52
C GLU A 184 0.55 7.97 19.62
N TYR A 185 -0.27 8.45 18.68
CA TYR A 185 -1.71 8.15 18.64
C TYR A 185 -2.00 6.66 18.65
N CYS A 186 -1.26 5.89 17.86
CA CYS A 186 -1.48 4.45 17.71
C CYS A 186 -0.95 3.64 18.90
N ASN A 187 0.19 3.99 19.46
CA ASN A 187 0.95 3.09 20.33
C ASN A 187 1.09 3.56 21.79
N SER A 188 0.82 4.83 22.11
CA SER A 188 0.96 5.29 23.48
C SER A 188 -0.08 4.66 24.41
N PRO A 189 0.29 4.34 25.66
CA PRO A 189 -0.64 3.79 26.65
C PRO A 189 -1.80 4.76 26.95
N VAL A 190 -2.94 4.23 27.31
CA VAL A 190 -4.10 5.04 27.72
C VAL A 190 -3.75 5.94 28.91
N GLY A 191 -4.21 7.20 28.84
CA GLY A 191 -3.97 8.19 29.89
C GLY A 191 -2.54 8.73 29.94
N SER A 192 -1.67 8.40 28.99
CA SER A 192 -0.28 8.87 28.97
C SER A 192 -0.07 10.17 28.18
N THR A 193 -0.84 10.36 27.12
CA THR A 193 -0.73 11.53 26.25
C THR A 193 -2.10 12.03 25.81
N THR A 194 -2.21 13.28 25.40
CA THR A 194 -3.46 13.82 24.84
C THR A 194 -3.94 13.01 23.61
N LEU A 195 -3.02 12.49 22.79
CA LEU A 195 -3.39 11.66 21.64
C LEU A 195 -3.95 10.30 22.08
N SER A 196 -3.43 9.70 23.13
CA SER A 196 -4.02 8.47 23.70
C SER A 196 -5.41 8.70 24.28
N GLU A 197 -5.66 9.88 24.84
CA GLU A 197 -6.98 10.27 25.35
C GLU A 197 -7.98 10.48 24.21
N ILE A 198 -7.57 11.12 23.12
CA ILE A 198 -8.39 11.30 21.91
C ILE A 198 -8.76 9.91 21.33
N ARG A 199 -7.80 8.98 21.26
CA ARG A 199 -8.06 7.60 20.82
C ARG A 199 -9.06 6.90 21.75
N ALA A 200 -8.88 7.02 23.06
CA ALA A 200 -9.77 6.41 24.04
C ALA A 200 -11.20 7.00 23.97
N ALA A 201 -11.33 8.31 23.81
CA ALA A 201 -12.61 8.99 23.62
C ALA A 201 -13.35 8.55 22.36
N ALA A 202 -12.61 8.09 21.33
CA ALA A 202 -13.17 7.50 20.11
C ALA A 202 -13.56 6.01 20.28
N GLY A 203 -13.49 5.44 21.50
CA GLY A 203 -13.84 4.05 21.77
C GLY A 203 -12.70 3.05 21.71
N TYR A 204 -11.45 3.52 21.55
CA TYR A 204 -10.26 2.68 21.45
C TYR A 204 -9.25 3.00 22.59
N PRO A 205 -9.53 2.59 23.84
CA PRO A 205 -8.66 2.90 24.97
C PRO A 205 -7.29 2.22 24.84
N ASP A 206 -7.27 0.97 24.36
CA ASP A 206 -6.02 0.23 24.20
C ASP A 206 -5.22 0.69 22.99
N PRO A 207 -3.87 0.68 23.08
CA PRO A 207 -3.02 0.98 21.92
C PRO A 207 -3.19 -0.07 20.82
N PHE A 208 -3.15 0.39 19.56
CA PHE A 208 -3.22 -0.50 18.39
C PHE A 208 -1.96 -1.33 18.19
N ARG A 209 -0.84 -0.95 18.82
CA ARG A 209 0.47 -1.63 18.74
C ARG A 209 0.96 -1.81 17.31
N VAL A 210 0.83 -0.77 16.51
CA VAL A 210 1.27 -0.78 15.12
C VAL A 210 2.78 -0.95 15.06
N LYS A 211 3.22 -2.02 14.39
CA LYS A 211 4.64 -2.38 14.25
C LYS A 211 5.23 -1.95 12.91
N TYR A 212 4.45 -1.97 11.83
CA TYR A 212 4.91 -1.70 10.48
C TYR A 212 4.56 -0.28 10.05
N TRP A 213 5.59 0.46 9.65
CA TRP A 213 5.47 1.87 9.27
C TRP A 213 6.24 2.14 7.99
N GLY A 214 5.54 2.58 6.95
CA GLY A 214 6.15 3.10 5.74
C GLY A 214 6.59 4.55 5.96
N VAL A 215 7.80 4.86 5.55
CA VAL A 215 8.30 6.24 5.53
C VAL A 215 8.23 6.75 4.10
N GLY A 216 7.05 7.25 3.72
CA GLY A 216 6.74 7.65 2.35
C GLY A 216 6.28 6.51 1.46
N ASN A 217 5.99 6.86 0.20
CA ASN A 217 5.62 5.98 -0.88
C ASN A 217 6.18 6.54 -2.19
N GLU A 218 6.78 5.70 -3.04
CA GLU A 218 7.30 6.11 -4.35
C GLU A 218 7.96 7.50 -4.32
N SER A 219 8.92 7.67 -3.41
CA SER A 219 9.50 8.98 -3.10
C SER A 219 10.21 9.62 -4.29
N TRP A 220 10.61 8.82 -5.28
CA TRP A 220 11.15 9.22 -6.57
C TRP A 220 10.07 9.78 -7.55
N GLY A 221 8.80 9.63 -7.23
CA GLY A 221 7.65 10.01 -8.06
C GLY A 221 6.59 10.74 -7.23
N CYS A 222 5.37 10.19 -7.18
CA CYS A 222 4.23 10.84 -6.53
C CYS A 222 4.45 11.14 -5.04
N GLY A 223 5.38 10.48 -4.39
CA GLY A 223 5.76 10.70 -3.00
C GLY A 223 6.71 11.88 -2.77
N GLY A 224 6.98 12.73 -3.80
CA GLY A 224 7.71 13.97 -3.62
C GLY A 224 8.77 14.30 -4.66
N GLU A 225 8.96 13.45 -5.70
CA GLU A 225 9.97 13.62 -6.75
C GLU A 225 11.39 13.84 -6.16
N PHE A 226 11.69 13.17 -5.06
CA PHE A 226 13.00 13.26 -4.42
C PHE A 226 14.06 12.49 -5.22
N THR A 227 15.28 13.00 -5.23
CA THR A 227 16.46 12.18 -5.48
C THR A 227 16.66 11.20 -4.31
N ALA A 228 17.45 10.14 -4.53
CA ALA A 228 17.75 9.15 -3.50
C ALA A 228 18.37 9.80 -2.26
N GLN A 229 19.25 10.80 -2.46
CA GLN A 229 19.91 11.53 -1.39
C GLN A 229 18.95 12.42 -0.60
N GLU A 230 18.07 13.14 -1.29
CA GLU A 230 17.04 13.97 -0.63
C GLU A 230 16.08 13.10 0.19
N TYR A 231 15.63 11.97 -0.38
CA TYR A 231 14.80 11.03 0.35
C TYR A 231 15.53 10.43 1.56
N ALA A 232 16.80 10.09 1.46
CA ALA A 232 17.60 9.61 2.59
C ALA A 232 17.66 10.62 3.74
N VAL A 233 17.73 11.92 3.41
CA VAL A 233 17.62 12.99 4.41
C VAL A 233 16.26 13.00 5.09
N GLN A 234 15.17 12.87 4.30
CA GLN A 234 13.81 12.78 4.87
C GLN A 234 13.66 11.52 5.73
N PHE A 235 14.07 10.36 5.24
CA PHE A 235 14.03 9.12 6.00
C PHE A 235 14.71 9.25 7.36
N ARG A 236 15.90 9.83 7.42
CA ARG A 236 16.60 10.07 8.69
C ARG A 236 15.80 10.98 9.61
N ARG A 237 15.19 12.05 9.10
CA ARG A 237 14.36 12.98 9.91
C ARG A 237 13.15 12.28 10.50
N TYR A 238 12.48 11.41 9.72
CA TYR A 238 11.30 10.68 10.16
C TYR A 238 11.63 9.54 11.11
N SER A 239 12.81 8.93 10.99
CA SER A 239 13.22 7.76 11.77
C SER A 239 14.01 8.09 13.04
N THR A 240 14.42 9.35 13.22
CA THR A 240 15.26 9.75 14.35
C THR A 240 14.42 9.94 15.62
N TRP A 241 14.83 9.24 16.71
CA TRP A 241 14.23 9.38 18.04
C TRP A 241 12.71 9.16 18.07
N LEU A 242 12.20 8.23 17.27
CA LEU A 242 10.80 7.83 17.37
C LEU A 242 10.54 7.13 18.70
N PRO A 243 9.49 7.53 19.43
CA PRO A 243 9.08 6.83 20.63
C PRO A 243 8.50 5.45 20.24
N THR A 244 8.89 4.40 20.94
CA THR A 244 8.48 3.03 20.63
C THR A 244 7.33 2.52 21.49
N TYR A 245 7.11 3.13 22.65
CA TYR A 245 6.09 2.72 23.64
C TYR A 245 6.16 1.23 24.04
N GLY A 246 7.37 0.64 23.96
CA GLY A 246 7.61 -0.76 24.26
C GLY A 246 7.47 -1.72 23.08
N ASP A 247 7.03 -1.24 21.92
CA ASP A 247 6.94 -2.03 20.69
C ASP A 247 8.12 -1.77 19.76
N LYS A 248 8.54 -2.80 19.02
CA LYS A 248 9.54 -2.64 17.96
C LYS A 248 8.88 -2.01 16.74
N LEU A 249 9.39 -0.86 16.28
CA LEU A 249 8.94 -0.24 15.04
C LEU A 249 9.75 -0.77 13.87
N ASN A 250 9.09 -1.38 12.91
CA ASN A 250 9.65 -1.87 11.65
C ASN A 250 9.45 -0.80 10.58
N LEU A 251 10.45 0.06 10.37
CA LEU A 251 10.37 1.14 9.38
C LEU A 251 10.73 0.62 7.99
N VAL A 252 9.81 0.76 7.06
CA VAL A 252 10.00 0.40 5.65
C VAL A 252 10.24 1.68 4.87
N ALA A 253 11.40 1.78 4.23
CA ALA A 253 11.73 2.90 3.37
C ALA A 253 11.17 2.69 1.96
N SER A 254 10.89 3.79 1.25
CA SER A 254 10.56 3.75 -0.17
C SER A 254 11.75 3.22 -0.97
N GLY A 255 11.52 2.23 -1.80
CA GLY A 255 12.50 1.64 -2.71
C GLY A 255 12.60 2.40 -4.04
N PRO A 256 13.33 1.87 -5.03
CA PRO A 256 13.54 2.48 -6.32
C PRO A 256 12.30 2.36 -7.24
N ASN A 257 12.33 3.10 -8.33
CA ASN A 257 11.42 2.86 -9.45
C ASN A 257 11.91 1.61 -10.21
N THR A 258 11.10 0.55 -10.17
CA THR A 258 11.39 -0.74 -10.84
C THR A 258 12.79 -1.29 -10.49
N ASP A 259 13.72 -1.38 -11.43
CA ASP A 259 15.06 -1.96 -11.33
C ASP A 259 16.18 -0.90 -11.22
N ASP A 260 15.88 0.31 -10.77
CA ASP A 260 16.90 1.34 -10.56
C ASP A 260 17.76 1.07 -9.32
N TRP A 261 18.73 0.15 -9.50
CA TRP A 261 19.70 -0.18 -8.47
C TRP A 261 20.61 0.98 -8.08
N SER A 262 20.76 1.99 -8.96
CA SER A 262 21.56 3.19 -8.66
C SER A 262 20.89 4.01 -7.58
N TRP A 263 19.55 4.19 -7.64
CA TRP A 263 18.77 4.86 -6.62
C TRP A 263 18.89 4.19 -5.24
N THR A 264 18.76 2.86 -5.21
CA THR A 264 18.89 2.09 -3.96
C THR A 264 20.28 2.27 -3.34
N ARG A 265 21.34 2.16 -4.15
CA ARG A 265 22.70 2.34 -3.69
C ARG A 265 22.93 3.74 -3.12
N GLU A 266 22.54 4.78 -3.85
CA GLU A 266 22.70 6.18 -3.44
C GLU A 266 21.92 6.51 -2.17
N PHE A 267 20.71 5.96 -2.04
CA PHE A 267 19.92 6.07 -0.80
C PHE A 267 20.67 5.46 0.39
N LEU A 268 21.18 4.24 0.25
CA LEU A 268 21.88 3.55 1.34
C LEU A 268 23.21 4.23 1.67
N GLU A 269 23.96 4.67 0.66
CA GLU A 269 25.22 5.43 0.86
C GLU A 269 24.97 6.71 1.63
N GLU A 270 23.92 7.48 1.28
CA GLU A 270 23.58 8.71 1.98
C GLU A 270 23.08 8.45 3.41
N VAL A 271 22.31 7.38 3.65
CA VAL A 271 21.93 6.97 5.01
C VAL A 271 23.17 6.65 5.84
N LEU A 272 24.13 5.90 5.27
CA LEU A 272 25.36 5.47 5.94
C LEU A 272 26.35 6.60 6.23
N ARG A 273 26.22 7.77 5.60
CA ARG A 273 27.11 8.93 5.87
C ARG A 273 27.17 9.34 7.34
N LYS A 274 26.13 9.01 8.14
CA LYS A 274 26.09 9.26 9.59
C LYS A 274 26.62 8.08 10.42
N GLY A 275 26.99 7.00 9.77
CA GLY A 275 27.59 5.82 10.39
C GLY A 275 26.77 4.54 10.14
N PRO A 276 27.41 3.36 10.34
CA PRO A 276 26.78 2.07 10.02
C PRO A 276 25.58 1.74 10.89
N GLY A 277 25.43 2.39 12.05
CA GLY A 277 24.29 2.20 12.94
C GLY A 277 22.96 2.67 12.36
N GLU A 278 22.97 3.53 11.34
CA GLU A 278 21.77 4.08 10.72
C GLU A 278 20.97 3.00 9.95
N LEU A 279 21.63 1.95 9.42
CA LEU A 279 20.95 0.85 8.77
C LEU A 279 20.00 0.07 9.70
N ARG A 280 20.26 0.11 11.01
CA ARG A 280 19.37 -0.56 11.99
C ARG A 280 17.97 0.03 12.05
N ARG A 281 17.78 1.24 11.49
CA ARG A 281 16.48 1.90 11.41
C ARG A 281 15.65 1.38 10.23
N ILE A 282 16.29 0.77 9.23
CA ILE A 282 15.62 0.24 8.05
C ILE A 282 15.25 -1.22 8.32
N TYR A 283 13.95 -1.51 8.34
CA TYR A 283 13.45 -2.89 8.38
C TYR A 283 13.43 -3.50 6.99
N GLY A 284 13.07 -2.71 5.96
CA GLY A 284 12.99 -3.13 4.58
C GLY A 284 12.86 -1.95 3.62
N LEU A 285 12.89 -2.26 2.34
CA LEU A 285 12.60 -1.36 1.22
C LEU A 285 11.36 -1.88 0.48
N ALA A 286 10.46 -0.97 0.02
CA ALA A 286 9.24 -1.30 -0.69
C ALA A 286 9.00 -0.31 -1.84
#